data_e3cf1ed43573cf8e340386b76e1d53e9
#
_entry.id   e3cf1ed43573cf8e340386b76e1d53e9
#
_cell.length_a   1.000
_cell.length_b   1.000
_cell.length_c   1.000
_cell.angle_alpha   90.00
_cell.angle_beta   90.00
_cell.angle_gamma   90.00
#
_symmetry.space_group_name_H-M   'P 1'
#
loop_
_entity.id
_entity.type
_entity.pdbx_description
1 polymer ?
#
loop_
_entity_poly.entity_id
_entity_poly.type
_entity_poly.pdbx_seq_one_letter_code
_entity_poly.pdbx_strand_id
1 'polypeptide(L)'
;RYSMTKKSDILKNIGLTLLVFAVCTGLCFLLDFFKINDLNFLILYVLGILLVAVFTKGYAYSASLSVASVLGYNFFFTVPRFTLKIDDLMYLVTFFLMLAVGLGISAVTFQLKKKMAQINALNLEKIRLKNNADKELLKATLLRSISHDLRTPLTAIKNGAEILRDNPSLDEKDRGEILDDICSKSDWTIRLVENLLSLTRID
;
A
#
# COMPACT_ATOMS: atom_id res chain seq x y z
N ARG A 1 10.22 -21.55 6.19
CA ARG A 1 10.46 -20.45 5.22
C ARG A 1 10.41 -19.05 5.85
N TYR A 2 9.46 -18.75 6.73
CA TYR A 2 9.30 -17.43 7.40
C TYR A 2 10.48 -17.07 8.34
N SER A 3 11.10 -18.06 8.98
CA SER A 3 12.24 -17.86 9.89
C SER A 3 13.56 -17.53 9.14
N MET A 4 13.73 -18.04 7.94
CA MET A 4 14.94 -17.77 7.13
C MET A 4 14.96 -16.36 6.54
N THR A 5 13.80 -15.83 6.12
CA THR A 5 13.69 -14.45 5.59
C THR A 5 13.98 -13.42 6.68
N LYS A 6 13.52 -13.65 7.92
CA LYS A 6 13.77 -12.76 9.06
C LYS A 6 15.25 -12.66 9.43
N LYS A 7 15.98 -13.79 9.42
CA LYS A 7 17.44 -13.82 9.68
C LYS A 7 18.22 -13.09 8.58
N SER A 8 17.85 -13.28 7.32
CA SER A 8 18.47 -12.58 6.18
C SER A 8 18.27 -11.06 6.25
N ASP A 9 17.06 -10.59 6.62
CA ASP A 9 16.79 -9.16 6.78
C ASP A 9 17.59 -8.54 7.95
N ILE A 10 17.73 -9.26 9.07
CA ILE A 10 18.55 -8.82 10.21
C ILE A 10 20.02 -8.68 9.79
N LEU A 11 20.57 -9.70 9.12
CA LEU A 11 21.96 -9.68 8.68
C LEU A 11 22.25 -8.55 7.68
N LYS A 12 21.32 -8.30 6.74
CA LYS A 12 21.41 -7.18 5.79
C LYS A 12 21.39 -5.82 6.50
N ASN A 13 20.50 -5.65 7.49
CA ASN A 13 20.41 -4.39 8.24
C ASN A 13 21.64 -4.13 9.09
N ILE A 14 22.20 -5.17 9.73
CA ILE A 14 23.47 -5.08 10.47
C ILE A 14 24.60 -4.73 9.49
N GLY A 15 24.70 -5.44 8.37
CA GLY A 15 25.72 -5.18 7.36
C GLY A 15 25.66 -3.75 6.83
N LEU A 16 24.45 -3.24 6.54
CA LEU A 16 24.27 -1.85 6.10
C LEU A 16 24.70 -0.86 7.18
N THR A 17 24.35 -1.11 8.44
CA THR A 17 24.72 -0.23 9.57
C THR A 17 26.25 -0.15 9.74
N LEU A 18 26.93 -1.30 9.70
CA LEU A 18 28.40 -1.36 9.77
C LEU A 18 29.07 -0.71 8.57
N LEU A 19 28.53 -0.91 7.37
CA LEU A 19 29.05 -0.30 6.15
C LEU A 19 28.93 1.22 6.21
N VAL A 20 27.77 1.75 6.60
CA VAL A 20 27.56 3.20 6.74
C VAL A 20 28.49 3.78 7.80
N PHE A 21 28.66 3.11 8.96
CA PHE A 21 29.62 3.53 9.98
C PHE A 21 31.05 3.60 9.44
N ALA A 22 31.50 2.57 8.75
CA ALA A 22 32.84 2.51 8.17
C ALA A 22 33.05 3.61 7.10
N VAL A 23 32.06 3.85 6.24
CA VAL A 23 32.12 4.90 5.22
C VAL A 23 32.17 6.29 5.88
N CYS A 24 31.31 6.58 6.84
CA CYS A 24 31.31 7.85 7.56
C CYS A 24 32.66 8.10 8.26
N THR A 25 33.15 7.08 8.97
CA THR A 25 34.48 7.18 9.66
C THR A 25 35.62 7.37 8.65
N GLY A 26 35.61 6.63 7.52
CA GLY A 26 36.60 6.79 6.47
C GLY A 26 36.59 8.18 5.84
N LEU A 27 35.40 8.74 5.59
CA LEU A 27 35.25 10.11 5.10
C LEU A 27 35.73 11.14 6.13
N CYS A 28 35.47 10.92 7.43
CA CYS A 28 35.99 11.78 8.49
C CYS A 28 37.52 11.76 8.51
N PHE A 29 38.18 10.62 8.36
CA PHE A 29 39.65 10.55 8.22
C PHE A 29 40.14 11.31 6.99
N LEU A 30 39.43 11.25 5.86
CA LEU A 30 39.77 12.02 4.68
C LEU A 30 39.67 13.54 4.95
N LEU A 31 38.62 13.98 5.63
CA LEU A 31 38.43 15.39 6.00
C LEU A 31 39.49 15.85 7.03
N ASP A 32 39.87 15.02 7.99
CA ASP A 32 40.93 15.28 8.96
C ASP A 32 42.29 15.44 8.24
N PHE A 33 42.57 14.64 7.22
CA PHE A 33 43.78 14.76 6.39
C PHE A 33 43.85 16.13 5.69
N PHE A 34 42.71 16.68 5.23
CA PHE A 34 42.62 18.01 4.62
C PHE A 34 42.53 19.13 5.68
N LYS A 35 42.62 18.82 6.97
CA LYS A 35 42.47 19.78 8.09
C LYS A 35 41.18 20.60 8.05
N ILE A 36 40.08 19.94 7.63
CA ILE A 36 38.77 20.53 7.61
C ILE A 36 38.17 20.50 9.02
N ASN A 37 37.35 21.51 9.34
CA ASN A 37 36.81 21.76 10.69
C ASN A 37 36.03 20.54 11.20
N ASP A 38 36.24 20.21 12.50
CA ASP A 38 35.66 19.06 13.23
C ASP A 38 34.10 19.05 13.22
N LEU A 39 33.47 20.21 13.07
CA LEU A 39 32.01 20.31 12.94
C LEU A 39 31.46 19.51 11.75
N ASN A 40 32.24 19.35 10.68
CA ASN A 40 31.82 18.57 9.50
C ASN A 40 31.77 17.06 9.78
N PHE A 41 32.56 16.57 10.75
CA PHE A 41 32.52 15.16 11.14
C PHE A 41 31.20 14.81 11.82
N LEU A 42 30.68 15.72 12.67
CA LEU A 42 29.36 15.58 13.30
C LEU A 42 28.24 15.48 12.29
N ILE A 43 28.25 16.40 11.31
CA ILE A 43 27.24 16.42 10.23
C ILE A 43 27.25 15.10 9.45
N LEU A 44 28.46 14.56 9.18
CA LEU A 44 28.62 13.31 8.43
C LEU A 44 28.05 12.12 9.18
N TYR A 45 28.32 12.02 10.50
CA TYR A 45 27.73 10.95 11.33
C TYR A 45 26.21 11.09 11.46
N VAL A 46 25.68 12.29 11.63
CA VAL A 46 24.22 12.55 11.67
C VAL A 46 23.57 12.14 10.35
N LEU A 47 24.18 12.44 9.21
CA LEU A 47 23.72 12.01 7.89
C LEU A 47 23.72 10.47 7.78
N GLY A 48 24.76 9.80 8.27
CA GLY A 48 24.84 8.34 8.32
C GLY A 48 23.71 7.73 9.16
N ILE A 49 23.43 8.31 10.33
CA ILE A 49 22.30 7.88 11.20
C ILE A 49 20.96 8.03 10.46
N LEU A 50 20.75 9.15 9.77
CA LEU A 50 19.56 9.38 8.97
C LEU A 50 19.41 8.34 7.86
N LEU A 51 20.47 8.05 7.11
CA LEU A 51 20.47 7.03 6.06
C LEU A 51 20.08 5.66 6.63
N VAL A 52 20.72 5.22 7.72
CA VAL A 52 20.37 3.95 8.35
C VAL A 52 18.94 3.96 8.87
N ALA A 53 18.46 5.05 9.47
CA ALA A 53 17.08 5.18 9.93
C ALA A 53 16.07 5.06 8.79
N VAL A 54 16.38 5.58 7.59
CA VAL A 54 15.51 5.50 6.42
C VAL A 54 15.52 4.10 5.79
N PHE A 55 16.69 3.49 5.61
CA PHE A 55 16.82 2.25 4.85
C PHE A 55 16.65 0.98 5.68
N THR A 56 16.81 1.01 7.01
CA THR A 56 16.64 -0.17 7.88
C THR A 56 15.22 -0.29 8.44
N LYS A 57 14.81 -1.51 8.77
CA LYS A 57 13.53 -1.81 9.42
C LYS A 57 13.75 -1.89 10.94
N GLY A 58 13.45 -0.81 11.66
CA GLY A 58 13.46 -0.80 13.11
C GLY A 58 14.30 0.32 13.73
N TYR A 59 13.91 0.73 14.93
CA TYR A 59 14.58 1.78 15.70
C TYR A 59 16.01 1.40 16.13
N ALA A 60 16.22 0.10 16.47
CA ALA A 60 17.45 -0.37 17.10
C ALA A 60 18.71 -0.13 16.26
N TYR A 61 18.64 -0.27 14.93
CA TYR A 61 19.82 -0.12 14.06
C TYR A 61 20.33 1.32 14.00
N SER A 62 19.46 2.30 13.83
CA SER A 62 19.85 3.71 13.82
C SER A 62 20.23 4.22 15.21
N ALA A 63 19.57 3.73 16.26
CA ALA A 63 19.95 4.04 17.64
C ALA A 63 21.33 3.46 18.00
N SER A 64 21.62 2.22 17.61
CA SER A 64 22.95 1.63 17.82
C SER A 64 24.04 2.37 17.03
N LEU A 65 23.74 2.80 15.81
CA LEU A 65 24.67 3.63 15.04
C LEU A 65 24.91 4.98 15.70
N SER A 66 23.89 5.61 16.29
CA SER A 66 24.05 6.87 17.03
C SER A 66 25.04 6.72 18.19
N VAL A 67 24.90 5.64 18.98
CA VAL A 67 25.84 5.35 20.08
C VAL A 67 27.25 5.04 19.54
N ALA A 68 27.34 4.21 18.51
CA ALA A 68 28.62 3.87 17.87
C ALA A 68 29.32 5.10 17.28
N SER A 69 28.55 6.03 16.71
CA SER A 69 29.09 7.27 16.14
C SER A 69 29.69 8.19 17.21
N VAL A 70 29.04 8.32 18.38
CA VAL A 70 29.58 9.08 19.51
C VAL A 70 30.88 8.47 20.01
N LEU A 71 30.90 7.14 20.20
CA LEU A 71 32.11 6.43 20.66
C LEU A 71 33.22 6.49 19.61
N GLY A 72 32.87 6.32 18.32
CA GLY A 72 33.85 6.41 17.23
C GLY A 72 34.43 7.81 17.08
N TYR A 73 33.59 8.85 17.16
CA TYR A 73 34.07 10.22 17.12
C TYR A 73 35.04 10.52 18.29
N ASN A 74 34.65 10.13 19.51
CA ASN A 74 35.53 10.30 20.68
C ASN A 74 36.85 9.56 20.50
N PHE A 75 36.83 8.30 20.08
CA PHE A 75 38.02 7.46 20.00
C PHE A 75 38.98 7.91 18.89
N PHE A 76 38.50 8.28 17.71
CA PHE A 76 39.34 8.57 16.55
C PHE A 76 39.74 10.05 16.42
N PHE A 77 38.86 10.98 16.81
CA PHE A 77 39.01 12.40 16.49
C PHE A 77 39.19 13.32 17.68
N THR A 78 38.83 12.87 18.91
CA THR A 78 39.01 13.69 20.12
C THR A 78 40.41 13.52 20.71
N VAL A 79 40.99 14.60 21.20
CA VAL A 79 42.31 14.58 21.85
C VAL A 79 42.13 14.27 23.34
N PRO A 80 42.91 13.32 23.91
CA PRO A 80 43.97 12.50 23.32
C PRO A 80 43.37 11.35 22.46
N ARG A 81 43.80 11.26 21.19
CA ARG A 81 43.31 10.25 20.22
C ARG A 81 43.57 8.82 20.73
N PHE A 82 42.73 7.88 20.29
CA PHE A 82 42.76 6.45 20.64
C PHE A 82 42.55 6.16 22.14
N THR A 83 41.93 7.09 22.85
CA THR A 83 41.47 6.92 24.23
C THR A 83 39.99 7.27 24.35
N LEU A 84 39.33 6.71 25.35
CA LEU A 84 37.95 7.08 25.68
C LEU A 84 37.86 8.14 26.78
N LYS A 85 39.01 8.81 27.09
CA LYS A 85 39.05 9.90 28.07
C LYS A 85 38.46 11.16 27.45
N ILE A 86 37.72 11.91 28.24
CA ILE A 86 37.17 13.19 27.90
C ILE A 86 37.79 14.20 28.81
N ASP A 87 38.81 14.91 28.31
CA ASP A 87 39.57 15.88 29.13
C ASP A 87 38.93 17.28 29.08
N ASP A 88 38.11 17.58 28.08
CA ASP A 88 37.43 18.86 27.92
C ASP A 88 35.90 18.73 27.99
N LEU A 89 35.31 19.55 28.86
CA LEU A 89 33.84 19.61 29.04
C LEU A 89 33.09 19.92 27.73
N MET A 90 33.73 20.63 26.79
CA MET A 90 33.14 20.97 25.50
C MET A 90 32.83 19.73 24.64
N TYR A 91 33.68 18.71 24.67
CA TYR A 91 33.42 17.44 23.98
C TYR A 91 32.25 16.67 24.61
N LEU A 92 32.09 16.75 25.91
CA LEU A 92 30.96 16.10 26.60
C LEU A 92 29.61 16.68 26.15
N VAL A 93 29.52 18.02 26.00
CA VAL A 93 28.33 18.68 25.46
C VAL A 93 28.08 18.24 24.01
N THR A 94 29.11 18.18 23.18
CA THR A 94 29.02 17.74 21.78
C THR A 94 28.49 16.30 21.68
N PHE A 95 29.01 15.39 22.53
CA PHE A 95 28.58 14.00 22.56
C PHE A 95 27.09 13.87 22.95
N PHE A 96 26.69 14.64 23.97
CA PHE A 96 25.29 14.64 24.40
C PHE A 96 24.34 15.16 23.32
N LEU A 97 24.72 16.25 22.66
CA LEU A 97 23.95 16.80 21.53
C LEU A 97 23.87 15.81 20.36
N MET A 98 24.99 15.20 19.98
CA MET A 98 25.04 14.22 18.90
C MET A 98 24.14 13.00 19.20
N LEU A 99 24.19 12.49 20.43
CA LEU A 99 23.38 11.38 20.88
C LEU A 99 21.88 11.78 20.86
N ALA A 100 21.54 12.93 21.41
CA ALA A 100 20.17 13.44 21.46
C ALA A 100 19.58 13.61 20.04
N VAL A 101 20.32 14.21 19.12
CA VAL A 101 19.91 14.38 17.71
C VAL A 101 19.78 13.03 17.02
N GLY A 102 20.75 12.13 17.18
CA GLY A 102 20.73 10.81 16.56
C GLY A 102 19.56 9.94 17.03
N LEU A 103 19.30 9.91 18.33
CA LEU A 103 18.14 9.21 18.91
C LEU A 103 16.83 9.86 18.49
N GLY A 104 16.77 11.21 18.45
CA GLY A 104 15.59 11.95 17.97
C GLY A 104 15.25 11.62 16.52
N ILE A 105 16.23 11.65 15.63
CA ILE A 105 16.04 11.26 14.21
C ILE A 105 15.53 9.82 14.12
N SER A 106 16.13 8.91 14.88
CA SER A 106 15.71 7.50 14.91
C SER A 106 14.27 7.33 15.37
N ALA A 107 13.86 8.04 16.43
CA ALA A 107 12.50 7.99 16.97
C ALA A 107 11.47 8.57 15.98
N VAL A 108 11.73 9.74 15.42
CA VAL A 108 10.83 10.39 14.45
C VAL A 108 10.69 9.54 13.20
N THR A 109 11.78 9.03 12.63
CA THR A 109 11.74 8.19 11.43
C THR A 109 10.96 6.90 11.68
N PHE A 110 11.13 6.28 12.86
CA PHE A 110 10.37 5.09 13.24
C PHE A 110 8.86 5.38 13.34
N GLN A 111 8.48 6.49 13.98
CA GLN A 111 7.07 6.90 14.08
C GLN A 111 6.46 7.20 12.70
N LEU A 112 7.19 7.90 11.82
CA LEU A 112 6.74 8.17 10.46
C LEU A 112 6.51 6.89 9.68
N LYS A 113 7.41 5.93 9.74
CA LYS A 113 7.25 4.61 9.08
C LYS A 113 6.02 3.87 9.61
N LYS A 114 5.79 3.88 10.92
CA LYS A 114 4.60 3.26 11.53
C LYS A 114 3.31 3.91 11.03
N LYS A 115 3.26 5.25 10.99
CA LYS A 115 2.09 5.98 10.47
C LYS A 115 1.87 5.71 8.99
N MET A 116 2.92 5.69 8.17
CA MET A 116 2.82 5.36 6.75
C MET A 116 2.26 3.96 6.51
N ALA A 117 2.71 2.98 7.29
CA ALA A 117 2.19 1.61 7.21
C ALA A 117 0.68 1.55 7.57
N GLN A 118 0.24 2.29 8.59
CA GLN A 118 -1.18 2.39 8.95
C GLN A 118 -2.02 3.05 7.84
N ILE A 119 -1.54 4.16 7.27
CA ILE A 119 -2.22 4.85 6.16
C ILE A 119 -2.36 3.92 4.95
N ASN A 120 -1.31 3.18 4.60
CA ASN A 120 -1.35 2.24 3.48
C ASN A 120 -2.35 1.10 3.74
N ALA A 121 -2.43 0.57 4.96
CA ALA A 121 -3.41 -0.44 5.33
C ALA A 121 -4.86 0.08 5.20
N LEU A 122 -5.13 1.29 5.71
CA LEU A 122 -6.45 1.94 5.60
C LEU A 122 -6.83 2.24 4.13
N ASN A 123 -5.88 2.66 3.31
CA ASN A 123 -6.11 2.90 1.89
C ASN A 123 -6.48 1.60 1.14
N LEU A 124 -5.80 0.49 1.44
CA LEU A 124 -6.13 -0.81 0.85
C LEU A 124 -7.54 -1.27 1.25
N GLU A 125 -7.92 -1.10 2.53
CA GLU A 125 -9.26 -1.41 3.01
C GLU A 125 -10.33 -0.54 2.32
N LYS A 126 -10.08 0.78 2.21
CA LYS A 126 -10.96 1.70 1.51
C LYS A 126 -11.18 1.30 0.04
N ILE A 127 -10.11 0.90 -0.67
CA ILE A 127 -10.22 0.42 -2.05
C ILE A 127 -11.06 -0.87 -2.12
N ARG A 128 -10.87 -1.80 -1.19
CA ARG A 128 -11.68 -3.03 -1.11
C ARG A 128 -13.17 -2.74 -0.90
N LEU A 129 -13.48 -1.87 0.05
CA LEU A 129 -14.86 -1.48 0.34
C LEU A 129 -15.51 -0.79 -0.87
N LYS A 130 -14.79 0.11 -1.53
CA LYS A 130 -15.26 0.76 -2.75
C LYS A 130 -15.55 -0.25 -3.86
N ASN A 131 -14.62 -1.15 -4.14
CA ASN A 131 -14.82 -2.18 -5.17
C ASN A 131 -16.02 -3.09 -4.87
N ASN A 132 -16.25 -3.42 -3.60
CA ASN A 132 -17.42 -4.20 -3.21
C ASN A 132 -18.72 -3.41 -3.40
N ALA A 133 -18.75 -2.13 -3.02
CA ALA A 133 -19.90 -1.26 -3.24
C ALA A 133 -20.21 -1.08 -4.73
N ASP A 134 -19.19 -0.87 -5.57
CA ASP A 134 -19.33 -0.75 -7.03
C ASP A 134 -19.88 -2.06 -7.64
N LYS A 135 -19.43 -3.23 -7.16
CA LYS A 135 -19.99 -4.54 -7.58
C LYS A 135 -21.47 -4.70 -7.22
N GLU A 136 -21.85 -4.33 -6.00
CA GLU A 136 -23.27 -4.41 -5.59
C GLU A 136 -24.14 -3.42 -6.35
N LEU A 137 -23.65 -2.21 -6.61
CA LEU A 137 -24.35 -1.23 -7.44
C LEU A 137 -24.55 -1.73 -8.88
N LEU A 138 -23.50 -2.33 -9.46
CA LEU A 138 -23.58 -2.92 -10.79
C LEU A 138 -24.61 -4.04 -10.83
N LYS A 139 -24.61 -4.97 -9.86
CA LYS A 139 -25.63 -6.03 -9.75
C LYS A 139 -27.04 -5.48 -9.67
N ALA A 140 -27.27 -4.47 -8.81
CA ALA A 140 -28.57 -3.84 -8.65
C ALA A 140 -29.04 -3.17 -9.96
N THR A 141 -28.13 -2.48 -10.66
CA THR A 141 -28.41 -1.82 -11.94
C THR A 141 -28.76 -2.85 -13.03
N LEU A 142 -27.98 -3.93 -13.13
CA LEU A 142 -28.23 -5.02 -14.06
C LEU A 142 -29.59 -5.69 -13.80
N LEU A 143 -29.90 -6.02 -12.54
CA LEU A 143 -31.18 -6.62 -12.19
C LEU A 143 -32.36 -5.71 -12.54
N ARG A 144 -32.21 -4.39 -12.35
CA ARG A 144 -33.24 -3.41 -12.73
C ARG A 144 -33.44 -3.34 -14.24
N SER A 145 -32.36 -3.30 -15.02
CA SER A 145 -32.42 -3.30 -16.50
C SER A 145 -33.07 -4.58 -17.01
N ILE A 146 -32.60 -5.74 -16.52
CA ILE A 146 -33.16 -7.05 -16.88
C ILE A 146 -34.67 -7.12 -16.59
N SER A 147 -35.10 -6.65 -15.42
CA SER A 147 -36.50 -6.65 -15.02
C SER A 147 -37.34 -5.78 -15.94
N HIS A 148 -36.81 -4.64 -16.40
CA HIS A 148 -37.47 -3.77 -17.38
C HIS A 148 -37.57 -4.45 -18.74
N ASP A 149 -36.47 -5.02 -19.22
CA ASP A 149 -36.40 -5.62 -20.57
C ASP A 149 -37.20 -6.92 -20.70
N LEU A 150 -37.41 -7.64 -19.59
CA LEU A 150 -38.33 -8.78 -19.53
C LEU A 150 -39.79 -8.36 -19.44
N ARG A 151 -40.09 -7.26 -18.75
CA ARG A 151 -41.50 -6.82 -18.57
C ARG A 151 -42.19 -6.47 -19.92
N THR A 152 -41.44 -5.83 -20.82
CA THR A 152 -41.99 -5.39 -22.11
C THR A 152 -42.53 -6.54 -22.95
N PRO A 153 -41.77 -7.59 -23.30
CA PRO A 153 -42.27 -8.72 -24.08
C PRO A 153 -43.34 -9.53 -23.32
N LEU A 154 -43.18 -9.71 -22.01
CA LEU A 154 -44.18 -10.41 -21.20
C LEU A 154 -45.53 -9.68 -21.18
N THR A 155 -45.52 -8.33 -21.16
CA THR A 155 -46.75 -7.53 -21.27
C THR A 155 -47.38 -7.68 -22.66
N ALA A 156 -46.56 -7.72 -23.72
CA ALA A 156 -47.07 -7.94 -25.08
C ALA A 156 -47.71 -9.33 -25.24
N ILE A 157 -47.04 -10.38 -24.75
CA ILE A 157 -47.59 -11.76 -24.72
C ILE A 157 -48.94 -11.81 -23.98
N LYS A 158 -48.96 -11.20 -22.77
CA LYS A 158 -50.19 -11.16 -21.97
C LYS A 158 -51.32 -10.45 -22.71
N ASN A 159 -51.07 -9.27 -23.28
CA ASN A 159 -52.08 -8.50 -24.01
C ASN A 159 -52.57 -9.27 -25.21
N GLY A 160 -51.70 -9.89 -26.00
CA GLY A 160 -52.09 -10.73 -27.13
C GLY A 160 -52.97 -11.91 -26.70
N ALA A 161 -52.62 -12.60 -25.61
CA ALA A 161 -53.42 -13.67 -25.06
C ALA A 161 -54.80 -13.18 -24.54
N GLU A 162 -54.85 -12.00 -23.91
CA GLU A 162 -56.11 -11.38 -23.47
C GLU A 162 -57.00 -11.03 -24.67
N ILE A 163 -56.46 -10.47 -25.74
CA ILE A 163 -57.22 -10.16 -26.98
C ILE A 163 -57.80 -11.43 -27.57
N LEU A 164 -57.04 -12.52 -27.65
CA LEU A 164 -57.55 -13.81 -28.19
C LEU A 164 -58.64 -14.42 -27.32
N ARG A 165 -58.55 -14.26 -26.01
CA ARG A 165 -59.54 -14.78 -25.07
C ARG A 165 -60.86 -14.00 -25.13
N ASP A 166 -60.75 -12.67 -25.17
CA ASP A 166 -61.91 -11.78 -25.04
C ASP A 166 -62.64 -11.54 -26.37
N ASN A 167 -62.04 -11.93 -27.51
CA ASN A 167 -62.60 -11.82 -28.84
C ASN A 167 -62.70 -13.17 -29.60
N PRO A 168 -63.62 -14.07 -29.25
CA PRO A 168 -63.74 -15.38 -29.90
C PRO A 168 -64.14 -15.32 -31.32
N SER A 169 -64.67 -14.17 -31.83
CA SER A 169 -65.12 -13.92 -33.20
C SER A 169 -64.08 -13.30 -34.14
N LEU A 170 -62.80 -13.21 -33.70
CA LEU A 170 -61.69 -12.74 -34.54
C LEU A 170 -61.57 -13.60 -35.83
N ASP A 171 -61.24 -12.94 -36.93
CA ASP A 171 -60.93 -13.63 -38.21
C ASP A 171 -59.70 -14.53 -38.02
N GLU A 172 -59.66 -15.64 -38.75
CA GLU A 172 -58.60 -16.66 -38.63
C GLU A 172 -57.21 -16.09 -38.95
N LYS A 173 -57.14 -15.10 -39.84
CA LYS A 173 -55.94 -14.37 -40.21
C LYS A 173 -55.40 -13.52 -39.03
N ASP A 174 -56.26 -12.70 -38.44
CA ASP A 174 -55.90 -11.82 -37.32
C ASP A 174 -55.52 -12.66 -36.07
N ARG A 175 -56.22 -13.79 -35.88
CA ARG A 175 -55.86 -14.73 -34.81
C ARG A 175 -54.49 -15.35 -35.03
N GLY A 176 -54.14 -15.71 -36.27
CA GLY A 176 -52.83 -16.23 -36.63
C GLY A 176 -51.72 -15.21 -36.39
N GLU A 177 -51.93 -13.96 -36.83
CA GLU A 177 -50.92 -12.89 -36.61
C GLU A 177 -50.62 -12.63 -35.11
N ILE A 178 -51.65 -12.63 -34.26
CA ILE A 178 -51.49 -12.46 -32.80
C ILE A 178 -50.76 -13.65 -32.18
N LEU A 179 -51.05 -14.88 -32.60
CA LEU A 179 -50.35 -16.07 -32.13
C LEU A 179 -48.89 -16.06 -32.54
N ASP A 180 -48.57 -15.67 -33.77
CA ASP A 180 -47.19 -15.57 -34.26
C ASP A 180 -46.40 -14.50 -33.50
N ASP A 181 -47.03 -13.35 -33.18
CA ASP A 181 -46.38 -12.32 -32.35
C ASP A 181 -46.11 -12.83 -30.92
N ILE A 182 -47.07 -13.55 -30.30
CA ILE A 182 -46.89 -14.18 -28.98
C ILE A 182 -45.70 -15.17 -29.01
N CYS A 183 -45.65 -16.05 -30.01
CA CYS A 183 -44.58 -17.02 -30.16
C CYS A 183 -43.23 -16.33 -30.33
N SER A 184 -43.15 -15.35 -31.24
CA SER A 184 -41.94 -14.57 -31.50
C SER A 184 -41.41 -13.85 -30.24
N LYS A 185 -42.30 -13.22 -29.46
CA LYS A 185 -41.93 -12.55 -28.19
C LYS A 185 -41.47 -13.55 -27.12
N SER A 186 -42.12 -14.73 -27.09
CA SER A 186 -41.72 -15.81 -26.15
C SER A 186 -40.31 -16.34 -26.47
N ASP A 187 -40.02 -16.65 -27.74
CA ASP A 187 -38.71 -17.11 -28.18
C ASP A 187 -37.61 -16.08 -27.93
N TRP A 188 -37.91 -14.81 -28.17
CA TRP A 188 -36.99 -13.73 -27.86
C TRP A 188 -36.70 -13.64 -26.36
N THR A 189 -37.73 -13.79 -25.50
CA THR A 189 -37.60 -13.74 -24.05
C THR A 189 -36.76 -14.91 -23.52
N ILE A 190 -36.97 -16.11 -24.07
CA ILE A 190 -36.16 -17.30 -23.72
C ILE A 190 -34.69 -17.08 -24.05
N ARG A 191 -34.38 -16.62 -25.27
CA ARG A 191 -33.00 -16.30 -25.67
C ARG A 191 -32.35 -15.23 -24.78
N LEU A 192 -33.12 -14.21 -24.37
CA LEU A 192 -32.61 -13.19 -23.45
C LEU A 192 -32.24 -13.78 -22.12
N VAL A 193 -33.06 -14.65 -21.54
CA VAL A 193 -32.79 -15.34 -20.27
C VAL A 193 -31.58 -16.27 -20.39
N GLU A 194 -31.46 -17.04 -21.46
CA GLU A 194 -30.29 -17.91 -21.70
C GLU A 194 -28.98 -17.12 -21.80
N ASN A 195 -28.99 -16.00 -22.51
CA ASN A 195 -27.83 -15.12 -22.60
C ASN A 195 -27.43 -14.54 -21.22
N LEU A 196 -28.41 -14.17 -20.41
CA LEU A 196 -28.15 -13.68 -19.04
C LEU A 196 -27.57 -14.76 -18.12
N LEU A 197 -28.10 -15.97 -18.22
CA LEU A 197 -27.56 -17.11 -17.44
C LEU A 197 -26.14 -17.48 -17.86
N SER A 198 -25.81 -17.34 -19.15
CA SER A 198 -24.45 -17.58 -19.64
C SER A 198 -23.44 -16.54 -19.10
N LEU A 199 -23.86 -15.28 -18.96
CA LEU A 199 -23.02 -14.20 -18.38
C LEU A 199 -22.77 -14.40 -16.88
N THR A 200 -23.72 -14.98 -16.13
CA THR A 200 -23.55 -15.24 -14.71
C THR A 200 -22.71 -16.49 -14.40
N ARG A 201 -22.40 -17.31 -15.40
CA ARG A 201 -21.65 -18.57 -15.26
C ARG A 201 -20.13 -18.40 -15.46
N ILE A 202 -19.67 -17.18 -15.74
CA ILE A 202 -18.26 -16.83 -16.04
C ILE A 202 -17.51 -16.34 -14.79
N ASP A 203 -18.09 -16.42 -13.58
CA ASP A 203 -17.38 -16.12 -12.32
C ASP A 203 -16.83 -17.39 -11.63
#